data_78848beff5bc773b8b900ad964ba51a9
#
_entry.id   78848beff5bc773b8b900ad964ba51a9
#
_cell.length_a   1.000
_cell.length_b   1.000
_cell.length_c   1.000
_cell.angle_alpha   90.00
_cell.angle_beta   90.00
_cell.angle_gamma   90.00
#
_symmetry.space_group_name_H-M   'P 1'
#
loop_
_entity.id
_entity.type
_entity.pdbx_description
1 polymer ?
#
loop_
_entity_poly.entity_id
_entity_poly.type
_entity_poly.pdbx_seq_one_letter_code
_entity_poly.pdbx_strand_id
1 'polypeptide(L)'
;MNRFTFIFVFIYSLFFSNLYSNPKIDVKTAILIDHDSNEIIFELEPDMSIYPASMTKIMTSIIVFDLLNQNKLQLEDKFIISEKAWRLSQSGYSSMFLMVNDEVSVENLLKGIIIASGNDACLAIAEGIAGSEENFAEIMNEKASELGMTNTNFANSSGINDPDNYSTVRDI
;
A
#
# COMPACT_ATOMS: atom_id res chain seq x y z
N MET A 1 -1.50 55.19 -24.34
CA MET A 1 -0.71 54.06 -23.85
C MET A 1 0.46 53.88 -24.82
N ASN A 2 1.69 54.17 -24.37
CA ASN A 2 2.84 54.27 -25.27
C ASN A 2 3.30 52.90 -25.77
N ARG A 3 3.78 52.86 -27.05
CA ARG A 3 4.29 51.58 -27.66
C ARG A 3 5.34 50.87 -26.79
N PHE A 4 6.11 51.61 -26.00
CA PHE A 4 7.08 51.08 -25.03
C PHE A 4 6.42 50.31 -23.87
N THR A 5 5.26 50.75 -23.39
CA THR A 5 4.52 50.07 -22.31
C THR A 5 3.96 48.72 -22.79
N PHE A 6 3.52 48.65 -24.05
CA PHE A 6 3.05 47.40 -24.63
C PHE A 6 4.15 46.35 -24.81
N ILE A 7 5.34 46.81 -25.23
CA ILE A 7 6.51 45.91 -25.40
C ILE A 7 6.97 45.39 -24.04
N PHE A 8 6.95 46.21 -22.99
CA PHE A 8 7.38 45.81 -21.65
C PHE A 8 6.42 44.79 -21.01
N VAL A 9 5.12 44.98 -21.19
CA VAL A 9 4.09 44.02 -20.73
C VAL A 9 4.18 42.69 -21.49
N PHE A 10 4.46 42.73 -22.78
CA PHE A 10 4.62 41.52 -23.60
C PHE A 10 5.89 40.75 -23.25
N ILE A 11 7.00 41.43 -23.00
CA ILE A 11 8.25 40.78 -22.53
C ILE A 11 8.06 40.23 -21.13
N TYR A 12 7.36 40.90 -20.23
CA TYR A 12 7.09 40.43 -18.87
C TYR A 12 6.21 39.17 -18.86
N SER A 13 5.23 39.08 -19.80
CA SER A 13 4.39 37.88 -19.92
C SER A 13 5.14 36.64 -20.45
N LEU A 14 6.25 36.84 -21.19
CA LEU A 14 7.09 35.73 -21.67
C LEU A 14 7.98 35.11 -20.60
N PHE A 15 8.23 35.83 -19.49
CA PHE A 15 9.02 35.31 -18.36
C PHE A 15 8.20 34.54 -17.34
N PHE A 16 6.85 34.53 -17.44
CA PHE A 16 5.95 33.79 -16.55
C PHE A 16 5.40 32.50 -17.19
N SER A 17 5.95 32.04 -18.29
CA SER A 17 5.70 30.66 -18.70
C SER A 17 6.38 29.76 -17.66
N ASN A 18 5.59 29.23 -16.72
CA ASN A 18 6.04 28.16 -15.84
C ASN A 18 6.51 27.02 -16.73
N LEU A 19 7.83 26.87 -16.84
CA LEU A 19 8.47 25.69 -17.41
C LEU A 19 8.27 24.53 -16.43
N TYR A 20 7.06 23.99 -16.40
CA TYR A 20 6.84 22.69 -15.79
C TYR A 20 7.53 21.67 -16.69
N SER A 21 8.75 21.33 -16.34
CA SER A 21 9.42 20.15 -16.90
C SER A 21 8.85 18.93 -16.20
N ASN A 22 7.86 18.29 -16.79
CA ASN A 22 7.43 16.99 -16.31
C ASN A 22 8.63 16.03 -16.35
N PRO A 23 8.96 15.36 -15.25
CA PRO A 23 10.04 14.39 -15.23
C PRO A 23 9.74 13.29 -16.26
N LYS A 24 10.70 13.02 -17.14
CA LYS A 24 10.58 11.90 -18.07
C LYS A 24 10.97 10.63 -17.33
N ILE A 25 9.97 9.92 -16.83
CA ILE A 25 10.13 8.63 -16.13
C ILE A 25 9.59 7.51 -17.01
N ASP A 26 10.31 6.38 -17.03
CA ASP A 26 9.93 5.20 -17.82
C ASP A 26 9.14 4.22 -16.93
N VAL A 27 7.91 4.60 -16.63
CA VAL A 27 6.94 3.80 -15.86
C VAL A 27 5.56 3.91 -16.49
N LYS A 28 4.68 2.95 -16.20
CA LYS A 28 3.30 2.96 -16.72
C LYS A 28 2.40 3.93 -15.99
N THR A 29 2.58 4.04 -14.67
CA THR A 29 1.76 4.89 -13.80
C THR A 29 2.60 5.42 -12.65
N ALA A 30 2.31 6.65 -12.21
CA ALA A 30 2.96 7.26 -11.06
C ALA A 30 2.09 8.37 -10.46
N ILE A 31 2.26 8.61 -9.17
CA ILE A 31 1.76 9.79 -8.48
C ILE A 31 2.83 10.29 -7.51
N LEU A 32 3.01 11.60 -7.43
CA LEU A 32 3.87 12.27 -6.47
C LEU A 32 3.04 13.33 -5.75
N ILE A 33 2.95 13.21 -4.44
CA ILE A 33 2.16 14.07 -3.58
C ILE A 33 3.09 14.73 -2.56
N ASP A 34 2.94 16.03 -2.35
CA ASP A 34 3.57 16.71 -1.23
C ASP A 34 2.89 16.28 0.07
N HIS A 35 3.68 15.76 1.01
CA HIS A 35 3.16 15.18 2.25
C HIS A 35 2.46 16.20 3.15
N ASP A 36 2.95 17.43 3.19
CA ASP A 36 2.48 18.45 4.14
C ASP A 36 1.23 19.17 3.60
N SER A 37 1.22 19.47 2.30
CA SER A 37 0.12 20.21 1.65
C SER A 37 -0.95 19.31 1.01
N ASN A 38 -0.66 18.01 0.82
CA ASN A 38 -1.43 17.08 -0.01
C ASN A 38 -1.59 17.52 -1.47
N GLU A 39 -0.73 18.43 -1.95
CA GLU A 39 -0.73 18.86 -3.34
C GLU A 39 -0.14 17.77 -4.25
N ILE A 40 -0.85 17.47 -5.35
CA ILE A 40 -0.32 16.56 -6.37
C ILE A 40 0.70 17.33 -7.21
N ILE A 41 1.99 16.98 -7.04
CA ILE A 41 3.10 17.59 -7.77
C ILE A 41 3.22 17.02 -9.18
N PHE A 42 2.94 15.72 -9.33
CA PHE A 42 3.03 15.02 -10.60
C PHE A 42 2.11 13.81 -10.60
N GLU A 43 1.47 13.54 -11.74
CA GLU A 43 0.72 12.31 -11.96
C GLU A 43 0.86 11.84 -13.42
N LEU A 44 0.90 10.53 -13.59
CA LEU A 44 0.91 9.82 -14.87
C LEU A 44 0.00 8.61 -14.76
N GLU A 45 -1.13 8.62 -15.49
CA GLU A 45 -2.12 7.55 -15.48
C GLU A 45 -2.43 7.00 -14.05
N PRO A 46 -2.73 7.89 -13.06
CA PRO A 46 -2.78 7.49 -11.65
C PRO A 46 -3.94 6.55 -11.32
N ASP A 47 -4.98 6.53 -12.17
CA ASP A 47 -6.17 5.70 -12.03
C ASP A 47 -6.11 4.41 -12.88
N MET A 48 -4.96 4.16 -13.55
CA MET A 48 -4.72 2.91 -14.25
C MET A 48 -4.72 1.74 -13.26
N SER A 49 -5.50 0.70 -13.54
CA SER A 49 -5.49 -0.52 -12.74
C SER A 49 -4.13 -1.20 -12.81
N ILE A 50 -3.58 -1.48 -11.65
CA ILE A 50 -2.30 -2.17 -11.45
C ILE A 50 -2.49 -3.39 -10.58
N TYR A 51 -1.55 -4.30 -10.67
CA TYR A 51 -1.34 -5.36 -9.71
C TYR A 51 -0.50 -4.81 -8.54
N PRO A 52 -1.06 -4.68 -7.31
CA PRO A 52 -0.37 -3.99 -6.21
C PRO A 52 0.85 -4.74 -5.67
N ALA A 53 0.91 -6.06 -5.88
CA ALA A 53 1.99 -6.90 -5.32
C ALA A 53 2.17 -6.60 -3.81
N SER A 54 3.41 -6.49 -3.35
CA SER A 54 3.70 -6.27 -1.92
C SER A 54 3.21 -4.93 -1.34
N MET A 55 2.72 -3.99 -2.16
CA MET A 55 2.04 -2.80 -1.64
C MET A 55 0.74 -3.14 -0.90
N THR A 56 0.11 -4.27 -1.20
CA THR A 56 -1.01 -4.86 -0.42
C THR A 56 -0.74 -4.91 1.08
N LYS A 57 0.52 -5.15 1.49
CA LYS A 57 0.94 -5.24 2.89
C LYS A 57 0.80 -3.94 3.67
N ILE A 58 0.68 -2.82 2.98
CA ILE A 58 0.36 -1.52 3.60
C ILE A 58 -1.02 -1.63 4.25
N MET A 59 -2.02 -2.14 3.52
CA MET A 59 -3.38 -2.33 4.05
C MET A 59 -3.39 -3.33 5.22
N THR A 60 -2.69 -4.45 5.08
CA THR A 60 -2.55 -5.42 6.18
C THR A 60 -1.97 -4.77 7.43
N SER A 61 -0.95 -3.93 7.28
CA SER A 61 -0.33 -3.22 8.41
C SER A 61 -1.26 -2.16 9.00
N ILE A 62 -2.02 -1.42 8.19
CA ILE A 62 -3.01 -0.43 8.64
C ILE A 62 -4.05 -1.08 9.53
N ILE A 63 -4.60 -2.23 9.13
CA ILE A 63 -5.60 -2.97 9.93
C ILE A 63 -5.02 -3.37 11.30
N VAL A 64 -3.79 -3.88 11.32
CA VAL A 64 -3.13 -4.24 12.59
C VAL A 64 -2.93 -3.02 13.47
N PHE A 65 -2.46 -1.88 12.92
CA PHE A 65 -2.29 -0.65 13.68
C PHE A 65 -3.62 -0.08 14.17
N ASP A 66 -4.69 -0.17 13.40
CA ASP A 66 -6.03 0.24 13.83
C ASP A 66 -6.51 -0.59 15.02
N LEU A 67 -6.29 -1.91 15.00
CA LEU A 67 -6.66 -2.79 16.12
C LEU A 67 -5.82 -2.52 17.37
N LEU A 68 -4.52 -2.24 17.22
CA LEU A 68 -3.64 -1.82 18.32
C LEU A 68 -4.11 -0.49 18.92
N ASN A 69 -4.42 0.51 18.10
CA ASN A 69 -4.92 1.82 18.55
C ASN A 69 -6.28 1.73 19.27
N GLN A 70 -7.11 0.76 18.88
CA GLN A 70 -8.40 0.47 19.53
C GLN A 70 -8.26 -0.42 20.78
N ASN A 71 -7.07 -0.82 21.17
CA ASN A 71 -6.79 -1.80 22.24
C ASN A 71 -7.51 -3.15 22.06
N LYS A 72 -7.81 -3.53 20.82
CA LYS A 72 -8.38 -4.84 20.46
C LYS A 72 -7.30 -5.89 20.22
N LEU A 73 -6.06 -5.45 20.07
CA LEU A 73 -4.87 -6.26 19.88
C LEU A 73 -3.74 -5.62 20.67
N GLN A 74 -2.78 -6.44 21.14
CA GLN A 74 -1.56 -5.98 21.80
C GLN A 74 -0.34 -6.47 21.00
N LEU A 75 0.78 -5.75 21.11
CA LEU A 75 2.02 -6.17 20.43
C LEU A 75 2.56 -7.50 20.93
N GLU A 76 2.28 -7.82 22.22
CA GLU A 76 2.69 -9.04 22.92
C GLU A 76 1.78 -10.24 22.64
N ASP A 77 0.58 -10.01 22.08
CA ASP A 77 -0.33 -11.09 21.69
C ASP A 77 0.36 -12.01 20.69
N LYS A 78 0.12 -13.31 20.83
CA LYS A 78 0.78 -14.31 20.02
C LYS A 78 -0.21 -15.07 19.16
N PHE A 79 0.18 -15.33 17.94
CA PHE A 79 -0.54 -16.19 17.02
C PHE A 79 0.24 -17.49 16.80
N ILE A 80 -0.50 -18.60 16.73
CA ILE A 80 0.06 -19.91 16.40
C ILE A 80 0.19 -19.99 14.89
N ILE A 81 1.38 -20.36 14.42
CA ILE A 81 1.67 -20.45 12.99
C ILE A 81 1.06 -21.72 12.41
N SER A 82 0.16 -21.54 11.46
CA SER A 82 -0.49 -22.63 10.74
C SER A 82 0.44 -23.37 9.79
N GLU A 83 0.07 -24.57 9.40
CA GLU A 83 0.76 -25.29 8.33
C GLU A 83 0.70 -24.52 7.00
N LYS A 84 -0.40 -23.78 6.71
CA LYS A 84 -0.57 -22.96 5.50
C LYS A 84 0.47 -21.82 5.48
N ALA A 85 0.64 -21.09 6.60
CA ALA A 85 1.63 -20.02 6.72
C ALA A 85 3.07 -20.59 6.62
N TRP A 86 3.37 -21.71 7.28
CA TRP A 86 4.66 -22.37 7.15
C TRP A 86 4.95 -22.84 5.72
N ARG A 87 3.99 -23.45 5.01
CA ARG A 87 4.17 -23.85 3.60
C ARG A 87 4.49 -22.63 2.71
N LEU A 88 3.88 -21.50 3.00
CA LEU A 88 4.13 -20.25 2.28
C LEU A 88 5.57 -19.77 2.49
N SER A 89 6.13 -19.97 3.70
CA SER A 89 7.55 -19.66 3.99
C SER A 89 8.54 -20.48 3.17
N GLN A 90 8.12 -21.66 2.68
CA GLN A 90 8.95 -22.57 1.87
C GLN A 90 8.78 -22.38 0.35
N SER A 91 7.87 -21.49 -0.07
CA SER A 91 7.44 -21.37 -1.48
C SER A 91 8.37 -20.53 -2.36
N GLY A 92 9.46 -19.97 -1.81
CA GLY A 92 10.42 -19.13 -2.53
C GLY A 92 10.00 -17.64 -2.61
N TYR A 93 8.86 -17.27 -2.03
CA TYR A 93 8.47 -15.87 -1.84
C TYR A 93 9.21 -15.24 -0.65
N SER A 94 9.15 -13.89 -0.55
CA SER A 94 9.64 -13.16 0.62
C SER A 94 8.98 -13.70 1.90
N SER A 95 9.78 -14.01 2.90
CA SER A 95 9.35 -14.72 4.11
C SER A 95 10.20 -14.31 5.32
N MET A 96 9.65 -14.39 6.51
CA MET A 96 10.42 -14.37 7.76
C MET A 96 10.75 -15.76 8.30
N PHE A 97 10.45 -16.81 7.52
CA PHE A 97 10.74 -18.21 7.81
C PHE A 97 10.06 -18.74 9.06
N LEU A 98 8.75 -18.53 9.18
CA LEU A 98 7.93 -19.05 10.25
C LEU A 98 7.92 -20.59 10.26
N MET A 99 7.92 -21.18 11.46
CA MET A 99 7.82 -22.63 11.64
C MET A 99 6.43 -23.00 12.12
N VAL A 100 5.93 -24.14 11.67
CA VAL A 100 4.61 -24.64 12.08
C VAL A 100 4.52 -24.83 13.60
N ASN A 101 3.40 -24.43 14.19
CA ASN A 101 3.10 -24.45 15.62
C ASN A 101 3.95 -23.50 16.50
N ASP A 102 4.83 -22.67 15.92
CA ASP A 102 5.46 -21.60 16.69
C ASP A 102 4.39 -20.60 17.18
N GLU A 103 4.62 -20.02 18.34
CA GLU A 103 3.88 -18.87 18.85
C GLU A 103 4.68 -17.60 18.58
N VAL A 104 4.20 -16.75 17.68
CA VAL A 104 4.90 -15.53 17.27
C VAL A 104 4.08 -14.31 17.64
N SER A 105 4.73 -13.32 18.28
CA SER A 105 4.06 -12.09 18.71
C SER A 105 3.67 -11.23 17.52
N VAL A 106 2.59 -10.46 17.68
CA VAL A 106 2.12 -9.45 16.70
C VAL A 106 3.24 -8.49 16.33
N GLU A 107 4.05 -8.04 17.31
CA GLU A 107 5.21 -7.20 17.06
C GLU A 107 6.20 -7.83 16.06
N ASN A 108 6.54 -9.09 16.26
CA ASN A 108 7.47 -9.79 15.39
C ASN A 108 6.89 -10.08 14.01
N LEU A 109 5.60 -10.41 13.94
CA LEU A 109 4.89 -10.57 12.65
C LEU A 109 4.86 -9.25 11.87
N LEU A 110 4.54 -8.12 12.52
CA LEU A 110 4.61 -6.79 11.89
C LEU A 110 6.02 -6.47 11.38
N LYS A 111 7.06 -6.74 12.17
CA LYS A 111 8.45 -6.58 11.73
C LYS A 111 8.75 -7.47 10.51
N GLY A 112 8.25 -8.70 10.50
CA GLY A 112 8.36 -9.61 9.37
C GLY A 112 7.69 -9.06 8.10
N ILE A 113 6.51 -8.48 8.23
CA ILE A 113 5.77 -7.84 7.13
C ILE A 113 6.53 -6.62 6.60
N ILE A 114 6.90 -5.70 7.47
CA ILE A 114 7.42 -4.38 7.08
C ILE A 114 8.88 -4.47 6.61
N ILE A 115 9.72 -5.27 7.27
CA ILE A 115 11.16 -5.32 7.01
C ILE A 115 11.49 -6.38 5.96
N ALA A 116 10.94 -7.58 6.11
CA ALA A 116 11.23 -8.72 5.24
C ALA A 116 10.22 -8.91 4.11
N SER A 117 9.13 -8.10 4.08
CA SER A 117 8.01 -8.32 3.16
C SER A 117 7.43 -9.73 3.25
N GLY A 118 7.42 -10.33 4.46
CA GLY A 118 7.07 -11.72 4.72
C GLY A 118 5.62 -12.05 4.38
N ASN A 119 5.42 -12.91 3.38
CA ASN A 119 4.08 -13.36 3.00
C ASN A 119 3.50 -14.32 4.03
N ASP A 120 4.34 -15.17 4.62
CA ASP A 120 4.02 -16.04 5.74
C ASP A 120 3.54 -15.26 6.96
N ALA A 121 4.18 -14.12 7.26
CA ALA A 121 3.76 -13.24 8.35
C ALA A 121 2.40 -12.57 8.06
N CYS A 122 2.11 -12.18 6.82
CA CYS A 122 0.80 -11.65 6.43
C CYS A 122 -0.30 -12.70 6.66
N LEU A 123 -0.07 -13.93 6.21
CA LEU A 123 -1.03 -15.01 6.38
C LEU A 123 -1.23 -15.33 7.87
N ALA A 124 -0.17 -15.38 8.68
CA ALA A 124 -0.27 -15.61 10.13
C ALA A 124 -1.08 -14.50 10.83
N ILE A 125 -0.89 -13.23 10.44
CA ILE A 125 -1.71 -12.09 10.91
C ILE A 125 -3.17 -12.25 10.49
N ALA A 126 -3.42 -12.59 9.23
CA ALA A 126 -4.77 -12.73 8.70
C ALA A 126 -5.55 -13.85 9.42
N GLU A 127 -4.93 -15.01 9.58
CA GLU A 127 -5.52 -16.14 10.33
C GLU A 127 -5.72 -15.81 11.80
N GLY A 128 -4.75 -15.14 12.43
CA GLY A 128 -4.81 -14.78 13.86
C GLY A 128 -5.90 -13.76 14.17
N ILE A 129 -6.16 -12.79 13.28
CA ILE A 129 -7.16 -11.73 13.47
C ILE A 129 -8.55 -12.19 13.01
N ALA A 130 -8.66 -12.80 11.84
CA ALA A 130 -9.95 -13.09 11.19
C ALA A 130 -10.29 -14.58 11.11
N GLY A 131 -9.41 -15.45 11.57
CA GLY A 131 -9.58 -16.90 11.50
C GLY A 131 -9.25 -17.52 10.15
N SER A 132 -9.28 -16.73 9.07
CA SER A 132 -8.86 -17.15 7.74
C SER A 132 -8.36 -15.93 6.91
N GLU A 133 -7.61 -16.21 5.85
CA GLU A 133 -7.15 -15.17 4.93
C GLU A 133 -8.32 -14.58 4.13
N GLU A 134 -9.29 -15.39 3.78
CA GLU A 134 -10.49 -14.98 3.06
C GLU A 134 -11.30 -13.95 3.88
N ASN A 135 -11.58 -14.24 5.15
CA ASN A 135 -12.24 -13.29 6.06
C ASN A 135 -11.42 -12.01 6.26
N PHE A 136 -10.10 -12.14 6.30
CA PHE A 136 -9.23 -10.97 6.43
C PHE A 136 -9.25 -10.10 5.17
N ALA A 137 -9.34 -10.71 3.97
CA ALA A 137 -9.51 -9.98 2.72
C ALA A 137 -10.84 -9.20 2.69
N GLU A 138 -11.91 -9.73 3.28
CA GLU A 138 -13.17 -8.98 3.45
C GLU A 138 -12.95 -7.73 4.32
N ILE A 139 -12.25 -7.85 5.46
CA ILE A 139 -11.89 -6.71 6.32
C ILE A 139 -11.02 -5.69 5.56
N MET A 140 -10.07 -6.17 4.72
CA MET A 140 -9.25 -5.28 3.90
C MET A 140 -10.11 -4.48 2.91
N ASN A 141 -11.10 -5.11 2.28
CA ASN A 141 -11.98 -4.45 1.32
C ASN A 141 -12.97 -3.49 2.00
N GLU A 142 -13.47 -3.82 3.19
CA GLU A 142 -14.24 -2.90 4.02
C GLU A 142 -13.39 -1.65 4.34
N LYS A 143 -12.15 -1.85 4.78
CA LYS A 143 -11.22 -0.75 5.07
C LYS A 143 -10.88 0.08 3.84
N ALA A 144 -10.67 -0.55 2.69
CA ALA A 144 -10.48 0.14 1.42
C ALA A 144 -11.67 1.04 1.07
N SER A 145 -12.90 0.55 1.26
CA SER A 145 -14.11 1.32 1.06
C SER A 145 -14.20 2.53 2.02
N GLU A 146 -13.87 2.35 3.31
CA GLU A 146 -13.80 3.43 4.30
C GLU A 146 -12.80 4.54 3.90
N LEU A 147 -11.66 4.15 3.32
CA LEU A 147 -10.61 5.06 2.85
C LEU A 147 -10.91 5.69 1.48
N GLY A 148 -12.01 5.29 0.82
CA GLY A 148 -12.38 5.79 -0.50
C GLY A 148 -11.58 5.19 -1.67
N MET A 149 -10.95 4.02 -1.49
CA MET A 149 -10.20 3.29 -2.51
C MET A 149 -11.16 2.57 -3.46
N THR A 150 -11.80 3.34 -4.35
CA THR A 150 -12.94 2.86 -5.17
C THR A 150 -12.53 1.95 -6.33
N ASN A 151 -11.24 1.91 -6.67
CA ASN A 151 -10.69 1.10 -7.76
C ASN A 151 -9.76 -0.01 -7.23
N THR A 152 -10.02 -0.47 -6.01
CA THR A 152 -9.18 -1.45 -5.32
C THR A 152 -10.00 -2.65 -4.87
N ASN A 153 -9.44 -3.84 -5.03
CA ASN A 153 -9.89 -5.07 -4.41
C ASN A 153 -8.71 -5.90 -3.93
N PHE A 154 -8.78 -6.33 -2.69
CA PHE A 154 -7.80 -7.21 -2.07
C PHE A 154 -8.34 -8.64 -2.03
N ALA A 155 -7.64 -9.57 -2.67
CA ALA A 155 -7.98 -10.99 -2.70
C ALA A 155 -7.22 -11.80 -1.63
N ASN A 156 -6.12 -11.25 -1.10
CA ASN A 156 -5.30 -11.86 -0.06
C ASN A 156 -4.53 -10.82 0.75
N SER A 157 -3.94 -11.25 1.86
CA SER A 157 -3.25 -10.40 2.84
C SER A 157 -1.87 -9.89 2.40
N SER A 158 -1.26 -10.52 1.40
CA SER A 158 0.17 -10.36 1.11
C SER A 158 0.46 -9.72 -0.26
N GLY A 159 -0.52 -9.74 -1.18
CA GLY A 159 -0.34 -9.33 -2.56
C GLY A 159 0.33 -10.41 -3.43
N ILE A 160 0.27 -11.68 -3.03
CA ILE A 160 0.61 -12.79 -3.92
C ILE A 160 -0.36 -12.78 -5.10
N ASN A 161 0.15 -13.20 -6.27
CA ASN A 161 -0.57 -13.11 -7.52
C ASN A 161 -1.95 -13.78 -7.49
N ASP A 162 -2.98 -12.97 -7.69
CA ASP A 162 -4.37 -13.34 -7.79
C ASP A 162 -5.05 -12.40 -8.79
N PRO A 163 -5.84 -12.88 -9.76
CA PRO A 163 -6.49 -12.05 -10.76
C PRO A 163 -7.46 -11.02 -10.16
N ASP A 164 -8.00 -11.31 -8.98
CA ASP A 164 -8.92 -10.42 -8.27
C ASP A 164 -8.19 -9.40 -7.36
N ASN A 165 -6.85 -9.40 -7.35
CA ASN A 165 -6.04 -8.47 -6.57
C ASN A 165 -5.61 -7.29 -7.44
N TYR A 166 -6.29 -6.15 -7.35
CA TYR A 166 -6.00 -4.96 -8.15
C TYR A 166 -6.14 -3.68 -7.33
N SER A 167 -5.47 -2.62 -7.78
CA SER A 167 -5.55 -1.28 -7.21
C SER A 167 -5.13 -0.22 -8.23
N THR A 168 -5.00 1.03 -7.82
CA THR A 168 -4.39 2.13 -8.58
C THR A 168 -3.34 2.82 -7.72
N VAL A 169 -2.41 3.55 -8.34
CA VAL A 169 -1.43 4.33 -7.54
C VAL A 169 -2.09 5.50 -6.82
N ARG A 170 -3.30 5.93 -7.22
CA ARG A 170 -4.09 6.92 -6.49
C ARG A 170 -4.70 6.34 -5.22
N ASP A 171 -5.18 5.10 -5.25
CA ASP A 171 -5.84 4.46 -4.13
C ASP A 171 -4.83 4.05 -3.04
N ILE A 172 -3.61 3.66 -3.43
CA ILE A 172 -2.54 3.25 -2.49
C ILE A 172 -1.84 4.46 -1.89
#